data_dd9591c8a9dbfe5fa08646e5cbe20a49
#
_entry.id   dd9591c8a9dbfe5fa08646e5cbe20a49
#
_cell.length_a   1.000
_cell.length_b   1.000
_cell.length_c   1.000
_cell.angle_alpha   90.00
_cell.angle_beta   90.00
_cell.angle_gamma   90.00
#
_symmetry.space_group_name_H-M   'P 1'
#
loop_
_entity.id
_entity.type
_entity.pdbx_description
1 polymer ?
#
loop_
_entity_poly.entity_id
_entity_poly.type
_entity_poly.pdbx_seq_one_letter_code
_entity_poly.pdbx_strand_id
1 'polypeptide(L)'
;LQRMVDSFKNKPTKVSMAHSKEKAIEHMVKIEAPDRFDTKTFHANFQPQTETGNDVLTVSNLAIGYDHPLSTVSFELKKGEKLGILGGNGLGKSTLLKTLVNRLPALAGEYRFGTNVQIGYFDQQMAMYSSNKTVLDDYWDEFPNLTETEVRNALGAFLFSGDDVFKNIDMLSGGEKVRLALCKILKRRPNVLVLDEPTNHMDIVGKETLE
;
A
#
# COMPACT_ATOMS: atom_id res chain seq x y z
N LEU A 1 -18.92 -9.35 -36.35
CA LEU A 1 -19.56 -8.43 -37.31
C LEU A 1 -18.70 -8.29 -38.54
N GLN A 2 -17.37 -7.99 -38.44
CA GLN A 2 -16.48 -7.81 -39.61
C GLN A 2 -16.48 -9.01 -40.55
N ARG A 3 -16.36 -10.25 -40.02
CA ARG A 3 -16.43 -11.49 -40.81
C ARG A 3 -17.75 -11.66 -41.58
N MET A 4 -18.86 -11.15 -41.01
CA MET A 4 -20.17 -11.16 -41.68
C MET A 4 -20.24 -10.18 -42.84
N VAL A 5 -19.67 -8.96 -42.68
CA VAL A 5 -19.57 -7.94 -43.72
C VAL A 5 -18.78 -8.49 -44.91
N ASP A 6 -17.62 -9.10 -44.63
CA ASP A 6 -16.75 -9.66 -45.69
C ASP A 6 -17.42 -10.81 -46.43
N SER A 7 -18.24 -11.60 -45.77
CA SER A 7 -19.01 -12.70 -46.43
C SER A 7 -20.15 -12.20 -47.29
N PHE A 8 -20.64 -10.97 -47.10
CA PHE A 8 -21.77 -10.39 -47.86
C PHE A 8 -21.30 -9.49 -49.00
N LYS A 9 -20.07 -8.97 -48.98
CA LYS A 9 -19.50 -8.10 -50.05
C LYS A 9 -19.52 -8.77 -51.44
N ASN A 10 -19.38 -10.11 -51.48
CA ASN A 10 -19.31 -10.87 -52.75
C ASN A 10 -20.66 -11.43 -53.22
N LYS A 11 -21.80 -11.04 -52.61
CA LYS A 11 -23.13 -11.47 -53.01
C LYS A 11 -23.97 -10.28 -53.45
N PRO A 12 -24.31 -10.12 -54.77
CA PRO A 12 -24.99 -8.95 -55.32
C PRO A 12 -26.30 -8.58 -54.62
N THR A 13 -27.03 -9.55 -54.12
CA THR A 13 -28.32 -9.38 -53.44
C THR A 13 -28.21 -8.94 -51.98
N LYS A 14 -27.01 -8.84 -51.42
CA LYS A 14 -26.78 -8.52 -50.02
C LYS A 14 -25.85 -7.30 -49.76
N VAL A 15 -25.51 -6.58 -50.82
CA VAL A 15 -24.59 -5.40 -50.75
C VAL A 15 -25.18 -4.31 -49.87
N SER A 16 -26.50 -4.04 -49.96
CA SER A 16 -27.10 -3.01 -49.07
C SER A 16 -27.05 -3.38 -47.60
N MET A 17 -27.12 -4.65 -47.30
CA MET A 17 -26.99 -5.17 -45.92
C MET A 17 -25.54 -5.11 -45.40
N ALA A 18 -24.54 -5.25 -46.29
CA ALA A 18 -23.13 -5.08 -45.96
C ALA A 18 -22.85 -3.60 -45.64
N HIS A 19 -23.34 -2.66 -46.46
CA HIS A 19 -23.19 -1.22 -46.19
C HIS A 19 -23.87 -0.74 -44.92
N SER A 20 -25.07 -1.26 -44.60
CA SER A 20 -25.74 -0.92 -43.36
C SER A 20 -24.98 -1.39 -42.14
N LYS A 21 -24.33 -2.57 -42.21
CA LYS A 21 -23.50 -3.10 -41.14
C LYS A 21 -22.13 -2.44 -41.03
N GLU A 22 -21.55 -2.00 -42.13
CA GLU A 22 -20.34 -1.15 -42.12
C GLU A 22 -20.60 0.17 -41.41
N LYS A 23 -21.69 0.87 -41.72
CA LYS A 23 -22.10 2.09 -40.99
C LYS A 23 -22.34 1.83 -39.49
N ALA A 24 -22.95 0.68 -39.15
CA ALA A 24 -23.14 0.32 -37.76
C ALA A 24 -21.80 0.07 -37.03
N ILE A 25 -20.79 -0.48 -37.71
CA ILE A 25 -19.44 -0.66 -37.15
C ILE A 25 -18.72 0.70 -37.00
N GLU A 26 -18.88 1.62 -37.96
CA GLU A 26 -18.31 2.99 -37.86
C GLU A 26 -18.92 3.79 -36.69
N HIS A 27 -20.20 3.56 -36.37
CA HIS A 27 -20.87 4.20 -35.24
C HIS A 27 -20.70 3.45 -33.91
N MET A 28 -20.11 2.24 -33.89
CA MET A 28 -19.74 1.58 -32.66
C MET A 28 -18.59 2.34 -32.03
N VAL A 29 -18.83 2.92 -30.85
CA VAL A 29 -17.76 3.46 -30.01
C VAL A 29 -16.75 2.34 -29.80
N LYS A 30 -15.55 2.52 -30.34
CA LYS A 30 -14.46 1.57 -30.16
C LYS A 30 -14.14 1.55 -28.66
N ILE A 31 -14.59 0.54 -27.97
CA ILE A 31 -14.16 0.31 -26.60
C ILE A 31 -12.69 -0.06 -26.72
N GLU A 32 -11.83 0.92 -26.42
CA GLU A 32 -10.42 0.64 -26.25
C GLU A 32 -10.29 -0.38 -25.14
N ALA A 33 -9.56 -1.45 -25.39
CA ALA A 33 -9.23 -2.36 -24.31
C ALA A 33 -8.56 -1.52 -23.22
N PRO A 34 -8.98 -1.66 -21.94
CA PRO A 34 -8.31 -0.96 -20.87
C PRO A 34 -6.82 -1.21 -21.02
N ASP A 35 -6.04 -0.14 -20.85
CA ASP A 35 -4.58 -0.24 -20.86
C ASP A 35 -4.17 -1.47 -20.09
N ARG A 36 -3.25 -2.26 -20.65
CA ARG A 36 -2.74 -3.44 -19.97
C ARG A 36 -2.39 -3.00 -18.57
N PHE A 37 -3.04 -3.57 -17.57
CA PHE A 37 -2.70 -3.31 -16.17
C PHE A 37 -1.18 -3.41 -16.08
N ASP A 38 -0.55 -2.28 -15.75
CA ASP A 38 0.89 -2.20 -15.59
C ASP A 38 1.20 -3.05 -14.34
N THR A 39 1.54 -4.31 -14.56
CA THR A 39 1.82 -5.29 -13.50
C THR A 39 3.21 -5.06 -12.90
N LYS A 40 3.67 -3.80 -12.88
CA LYS A 40 4.91 -3.44 -12.18
C LYS A 40 4.68 -3.65 -10.69
N THR A 41 5.25 -4.71 -10.16
CA THR A 41 5.35 -4.93 -8.72
C THR A 41 6.46 -4.03 -8.16
N PHE A 42 6.18 -3.36 -7.05
CA PHE A 42 7.25 -2.69 -6.33
C PHE A 42 8.02 -3.74 -5.52
N HIS A 43 9.33 -3.63 -5.50
CA HIS A 43 10.18 -4.55 -4.74
C HIS A 43 10.61 -3.88 -3.43
N ALA A 44 9.91 -4.18 -2.34
CA ALA A 44 10.30 -3.75 -1.02
C ALA A 44 11.36 -4.71 -0.46
N ASN A 45 12.62 -4.32 -0.51
CA ASN A 45 13.67 -5.08 0.16
C ASN A 45 13.74 -4.67 1.64
N PHE A 46 13.23 -5.54 2.51
CA PHE A 46 13.25 -5.34 3.95
C PHE A 46 14.59 -5.80 4.53
N GLN A 47 15.54 -4.88 4.59
CA GLN A 47 16.83 -5.11 5.25
C GLN A 47 16.96 -4.19 6.46
N PRO A 48 16.84 -4.71 7.69
CA PRO A 48 16.97 -3.90 8.90
C PRO A 48 18.38 -3.31 9.03
N GLN A 49 18.48 -2.15 9.67
CA GLN A 49 19.78 -1.54 9.97
C GLN A 49 20.49 -2.31 11.09
N THR A 50 19.73 -2.83 12.05
CA THR A 50 20.24 -3.53 13.24
C THR A 50 19.40 -4.78 13.44
N GLU A 51 20.00 -5.86 13.85
CA GLU A 51 19.27 -7.08 14.20
C GLU A 51 18.69 -7.00 15.62
N THR A 52 17.49 -7.55 15.82
CA THR A 52 16.88 -7.71 17.15
C THR A 52 17.47 -8.91 17.89
N GLY A 53 17.28 -8.96 19.21
CA GLY A 53 17.38 -10.20 19.97
C GLY A 53 16.33 -11.23 19.52
N ASN A 54 16.38 -12.44 20.11
CA ASN A 54 15.40 -13.48 19.79
C ASN A 54 13.98 -13.13 20.22
N ASP A 55 13.84 -12.52 21.42
CA ASP A 55 12.55 -12.06 21.93
C ASP A 55 12.34 -10.63 21.43
N VAL A 56 11.31 -10.43 20.61
CA VAL A 56 11.01 -9.15 19.97
C VAL A 56 9.96 -8.38 20.76
N LEU A 57 8.89 -9.04 21.19
CA LEU A 57 7.80 -8.43 21.94
C LEU A 57 7.16 -9.45 22.87
N THR A 58 7.01 -9.07 24.13
CA THR A 58 6.22 -9.82 25.13
C THR A 58 5.08 -8.94 25.60
N VAL A 59 3.88 -9.48 25.60
CA VAL A 59 2.64 -8.81 26.01
C VAL A 59 1.96 -9.68 27.07
N SER A 60 1.69 -9.10 28.25
CA SER A 60 1.13 -9.81 29.41
C SER A 60 -0.12 -9.11 29.92
N ASN A 61 -1.28 -9.75 29.77
CA ASN A 61 -2.59 -9.27 30.24
C ASN A 61 -2.86 -7.81 29.87
N LEU A 62 -2.43 -7.40 28.68
CA LEU A 62 -2.53 -6.03 28.21
C LEU A 62 -3.99 -5.70 27.91
N ALA A 63 -4.58 -4.85 28.74
CA ALA A 63 -5.91 -4.31 28.51
C ALA A 63 -5.81 -3.04 27.66
N ILE A 64 -6.45 -3.07 26.49
CA ILE A 64 -6.48 -1.98 25.52
C ILE A 64 -7.87 -1.36 25.44
N GLY A 65 -7.92 -0.08 25.21
CA GLY A 65 -9.18 0.69 25.10
C GLY A 65 -8.95 2.18 25.23
N TYR A 66 -10.04 2.90 25.38
CA TYR A 66 -10.04 4.33 25.70
C TYR A 66 -10.48 4.54 27.16
N ASP A 67 -11.76 4.78 27.39
CA ASP A 67 -12.31 4.91 28.77
C ASP A 67 -12.61 3.56 29.40
N HIS A 68 -12.85 2.54 28.57
CA HIS A 68 -13.15 1.17 28.99
C HIS A 68 -12.32 0.16 28.20
N PRO A 69 -11.95 -0.97 28.79
CA PRO A 69 -11.23 -2.01 28.09
C PRO A 69 -12.10 -2.62 26.98
N LEU A 70 -11.55 -2.61 25.77
CA LEU A 70 -12.15 -3.27 24.59
C LEU A 70 -11.74 -4.75 24.54
N SER A 71 -10.51 -5.03 24.92
CA SER A 71 -9.95 -6.39 24.92
C SER A 71 -8.76 -6.47 25.86
N THR A 72 -8.45 -7.71 26.29
CA THR A 72 -7.22 -8.04 27.04
C THR A 72 -6.50 -9.14 26.29
N VAL A 73 -5.21 -8.96 26.05
CA VAL A 73 -4.41 -9.89 25.24
C VAL A 73 -3.09 -10.23 25.91
N SER A 74 -2.61 -11.44 25.66
CA SER A 74 -1.28 -11.90 26.06
C SER A 74 -0.68 -12.71 24.90
N PHE A 75 0.52 -12.39 24.49
CA PHE A 75 1.26 -13.12 23.45
C PHE A 75 2.75 -12.77 23.49
N GLU A 76 3.53 -13.58 22.80
CA GLU A 76 4.95 -13.34 22.56
C GLU A 76 5.21 -13.36 21.07
N LEU A 77 6.18 -12.57 20.62
CA LEU A 77 6.65 -12.52 19.24
C LEU A 77 8.17 -12.66 19.23
N LYS A 78 8.67 -13.61 18.48
CA LYS A 78 10.09 -13.89 18.31
C LYS A 78 10.60 -13.39 16.97
N LYS A 79 11.92 -13.28 16.86
CA LYS A 79 12.59 -12.86 15.62
C LYS A 79 12.19 -13.77 14.46
N GLY A 80 11.79 -13.15 13.35
CA GLY A 80 11.36 -13.82 12.13
C GLY A 80 9.91 -14.31 12.14
N GLU A 81 9.17 -14.15 13.24
CA GLU A 81 7.75 -14.50 13.29
C GLU A 81 6.88 -13.40 12.70
N LYS A 82 5.75 -13.81 12.13
CA LYS A 82 4.69 -12.93 11.63
C LYS A 82 3.43 -13.15 12.46
N LEU A 83 2.86 -12.09 13.00
CA LEU A 83 1.62 -12.12 13.79
C LEU A 83 0.50 -11.43 13.02
N GLY A 84 -0.55 -12.18 12.67
CA GLY A 84 -1.78 -11.66 12.09
C GLY A 84 -2.84 -11.42 13.17
N ILE A 85 -3.38 -10.19 13.24
CA ILE A 85 -4.45 -9.81 14.15
C ILE A 85 -5.75 -9.76 13.36
N LEU A 86 -6.64 -10.73 13.64
CA LEU A 86 -7.92 -10.88 12.95
C LEU A 86 -9.09 -10.58 13.90
N GLY A 87 -10.16 -10.04 13.36
CA GLY A 87 -11.38 -9.75 14.11
C GLY A 87 -12.28 -8.73 13.42
N GLY A 88 -13.52 -8.63 13.90
CA GLY A 88 -14.49 -7.65 13.41
C GLY A 88 -14.07 -6.20 13.64
N ASN A 89 -14.75 -5.27 12.98
CA ASN A 89 -14.54 -3.85 13.22
C ASN A 89 -14.95 -3.46 14.63
N GLY A 90 -14.22 -2.53 15.24
CA GLY A 90 -14.48 -2.06 16.61
C GLY A 90 -13.95 -2.93 17.74
N LEU A 91 -13.37 -4.10 17.46
CA LEU A 91 -12.81 -5.00 18.49
C LEU A 91 -11.44 -4.57 19.04
N GLY A 92 -10.91 -3.43 18.59
CA GLY A 92 -9.67 -2.88 19.17
C GLY A 92 -8.39 -3.25 18.43
N LYS A 93 -8.43 -3.79 17.19
CA LYS A 93 -7.22 -4.13 16.42
C LYS A 93 -6.26 -2.94 16.30
N SER A 94 -6.74 -1.83 15.74
CA SER A 94 -5.94 -0.60 15.60
C SER A 94 -5.59 0.02 16.97
N THR A 95 -6.44 -0.15 17.98
CA THR A 95 -6.16 0.29 19.36
C THR A 95 -4.99 -0.47 19.95
N LEU A 96 -4.94 -1.79 19.74
CA LEU A 96 -3.80 -2.62 20.16
C LEU A 96 -2.51 -2.14 19.48
N LEU A 97 -2.52 -1.99 18.15
CA LEU A 97 -1.34 -1.54 17.42
C LEU A 97 -0.88 -0.16 17.88
N LYS A 98 -1.81 0.79 18.08
CA LYS A 98 -1.51 2.14 18.61
C LYS A 98 -0.96 2.10 20.02
N THR A 99 -1.44 1.19 20.87
CA THR A 99 -0.91 0.99 22.23
C THR A 99 0.52 0.45 22.18
N LEU A 100 0.79 -0.56 21.37
CA LEU A 100 2.13 -1.14 21.21
C LEU A 100 3.15 -0.15 20.68
N VAL A 101 2.76 0.76 19.79
CA VAL A 101 3.66 1.83 19.30
C VAL A 101 3.64 3.09 20.17
N ASN A 102 3.11 3.00 21.38
CA ASN A 102 3.06 4.06 22.39
C ASN A 102 2.32 5.34 21.93
N ARG A 103 1.32 5.19 21.05
CA ARG A 103 0.41 6.28 20.65
C ARG A 103 -0.85 6.36 21.52
N LEU A 104 -1.18 5.28 22.21
CA LEU A 104 -2.24 5.19 23.21
C LEU A 104 -1.70 4.53 24.46
N PRO A 105 -2.11 4.98 25.67
CA PRO A 105 -1.73 4.32 26.90
C PRO A 105 -2.44 2.96 27.02
N ALA A 106 -1.77 1.99 27.65
CA ALA A 106 -2.41 0.77 28.10
C ALA A 106 -3.31 1.07 29.31
N LEU A 107 -4.46 0.41 29.40
CA LEU A 107 -5.37 0.56 30.56
C LEU A 107 -4.91 -0.30 31.74
N ALA A 108 -4.35 -1.49 31.47
CA ALA A 108 -3.77 -2.39 32.46
C ALA A 108 -2.84 -3.39 31.77
N GLY A 109 -2.09 -4.16 32.56
CA GLY A 109 -1.11 -5.09 32.04
C GLY A 109 0.17 -4.41 31.57
N GLU A 110 1.02 -5.15 30.90
CA GLU A 110 2.31 -4.64 30.43
C GLU A 110 2.72 -5.23 29.09
N TYR A 111 3.56 -4.51 28.38
CA TYR A 111 4.26 -5.02 27.20
C TYR A 111 5.71 -4.54 27.20
N ARG A 112 6.57 -5.33 26.63
CA ARG A 112 8.00 -5.03 26.56
C ARG A 112 8.57 -5.46 25.22
N PHE A 113 9.26 -4.54 24.57
CA PHE A 113 10.09 -4.84 23.41
C PHE A 113 11.46 -5.37 23.83
N GLY A 114 11.97 -6.29 23.04
CA GLY A 114 13.30 -6.83 23.19
C GLY A 114 14.41 -5.83 22.86
N THR A 115 15.65 -6.30 22.89
CA THR A 115 16.83 -5.47 22.66
C THR A 115 16.89 -5.02 21.20
N ASN A 116 17.29 -3.78 20.96
CA ASN A 116 17.49 -3.18 19.64
C ASN A 116 16.26 -3.16 18.72
N VAL A 117 15.06 -3.25 19.28
CA VAL A 117 13.83 -3.17 18.46
C VAL A 117 13.65 -1.75 17.93
N GLN A 118 13.53 -1.66 16.61
CA GLN A 118 13.22 -0.44 15.87
C GLN A 118 11.94 -0.66 15.07
N ILE A 119 10.88 0.07 15.42
CA ILE A 119 9.54 -0.14 14.87
C ILE A 119 9.31 0.81 13.70
N GLY A 120 8.92 0.25 12.54
CA GLY A 120 8.25 0.96 11.46
C GLY A 120 6.75 0.77 11.61
N TYR A 121 6.00 1.84 11.82
CA TYR A 121 4.56 1.77 11.97
C TYR A 121 3.85 2.41 10.77
N PHE A 122 2.98 1.64 10.13
CA PHE A 122 2.07 2.11 9.10
C PHE A 122 0.68 2.27 9.71
N ASP A 123 0.17 3.50 9.71
CA ASP A 123 -1.19 3.83 10.13
C ASP A 123 -2.07 4.03 8.88
N GLN A 124 -3.27 3.50 8.89
CA GLN A 124 -4.26 3.72 7.84
C GLN A 124 -4.45 5.21 7.50
N GLN A 125 -4.32 6.11 8.50
CA GLN A 125 -4.42 7.55 8.29
C GLN A 125 -3.32 8.12 7.39
N MET A 126 -2.19 7.42 7.23
CA MET A 126 -1.13 7.86 6.31
C MET A 126 -1.59 7.88 4.85
N ALA A 127 -2.56 7.03 4.48
CA ALA A 127 -3.18 7.07 3.16
C ALA A 127 -4.07 8.32 2.93
N MET A 128 -4.43 9.02 3.99
CA MET A 128 -5.23 10.27 3.93
C MET A 128 -4.36 11.52 4.01
N TYR A 129 -3.04 11.37 4.15
CA TYR A 129 -2.12 12.49 4.18
C TYR A 129 -2.25 13.33 2.91
N SER A 130 -2.31 14.65 3.08
CA SER A 130 -2.41 15.62 2.00
C SER A 130 -1.44 16.77 2.22
N SER A 131 -0.77 17.20 1.16
CA SER A 131 0.18 18.29 1.17
C SER A 131 0.32 18.86 -0.24
N ASN A 132 0.61 20.15 -0.33
CA ASN A 132 0.92 20.83 -1.60
C ASN A 132 2.37 20.56 -2.07
N LYS A 133 3.17 19.83 -1.27
CA LYS A 133 4.52 19.45 -1.67
C LYS A 133 4.47 18.39 -2.75
N THR A 134 5.49 18.37 -3.59
CA THR A 134 5.70 17.27 -4.52
C THR A 134 6.13 16.00 -3.76
N VAL A 135 5.93 14.82 -4.36
CA VAL A 135 6.42 13.55 -3.82
C VAL A 135 7.93 13.62 -3.55
N LEU A 136 8.68 14.24 -4.47
CA LEU A 136 10.13 14.42 -4.35
C LEU A 136 10.48 15.27 -3.11
N ASP A 137 9.89 16.47 -3.00
CA ASP A 137 10.17 17.38 -1.92
C ASP A 137 9.78 16.81 -0.56
N ASP A 138 8.60 16.20 -0.48
CA ASP A 138 8.08 15.61 0.75
C ASP A 138 8.94 14.43 1.25
N TYR A 139 9.49 13.66 0.32
CA TYR A 139 10.43 12.60 0.66
C TYR A 139 11.80 13.16 1.07
N TRP A 140 12.29 14.16 0.33
CA TRP A 140 13.61 14.75 0.57
C TRP A 140 13.68 15.53 1.88
N ASP A 141 12.61 16.21 2.27
CA ASP A 141 12.51 16.89 3.56
C ASP A 141 12.67 15.93 4.75
N GLU A 142 12.21 14.69 4.61
CA GLU A 142 12.36 13.66 5.64
C GLU A 142 13.77 13.05 5.66
N PHE A 143 14.45 13.05 4.51
CA PHE A 143 15.79 12.47 4.33
C PHE A 143 16.77 13.48 3.68
N PRO A 144 17.06 14.60 4.33
CA PRO A 144 17.80 15.72 3.73
C PRO A 144 19.26 15.39 3.36
N ASN A 145 19.80 14.32 3.92
CA ASN A 145 21.18 13.88 3.63
C ASN A 145 21.32 13.07 2.34
N LEU A 146 20.21 12.75 1.67
CA LEU A 146 20.24 12.03 0.42
C LEU A 146 20.50 12.97 -0.76
N THR A 147 21.20 12.47 -1.76
CA THR A 147 21.29 13.13 -3.06
C THR A 147 19.97 12.98 -3.82
N GLU A 148 19.70 13.86 -4.80
CA GLU A 148 18.51 13.76 -5.65
C GLU A 148 18.42 12.38 -6.36
N THR A 149 19.55 11.85 -6.81
CA THR A 149 19.61 10.53 -7.44
C THR A 149 19.17 9.41 -6.48
N GLU A 150 19.60 9.46 -5.22
CA GLU A 150 19.19 8.47 -4.21
C GLU A 150 17.71 8.58 -3.87
N VAL A 151 17.18 9.81 -3.78
CA VAL A 151 15.75 10.06 -3.59
C VAL A 151 14.95 9.48 -4.74
N ARG A 152 15.31 9.78 -6.00
CA ARG A 152 14.66 9.27 -7.19
C ARG A 152 14.72 7.74 -7.28
N ASN A 153 15.85 7.14 -6.94
CA ASN A 153 16.00 5.68 -6.91
C ASN A 153 15.11 5.03 -5.85
N ALA A 154 15.05 5.62 -4.65
CA ALA A 154 14.18 5.13 -3.58
C ALA A 154 12.70 5.21 -3.98
N LEU A 155 12.26 6.35 -4.52
CA LEU A 155 10.90 6.56 -5.02
C LEU A 155 10.58 5.64 -6.20
N GLY A 156 11.52 5.45 -7.13
CA GLY A 156 11.39 4.57 -8.29
C GLY A 156 11.15 3.11 -7.90
N ALA A 157 11.78 2.63 -6.82
CA ALA A 157 11.53 1.29 -6.28
C ALA A 157 10.07 1.09 -5.83
N PHE A 158 9.36 2.19 -5.49
CA PHE A 158 7.94 2.21 -5.13
C PHE A 158 7.04 2.75 -6.24
N LEU A 159 7.49 2.65 -7.50
CA LEU A 159 6.75 2.98 -8.71
C LEU A 159 6.45 4.48 -8.90
N PHE A 160 7.22 5.37 -8.26
CA PHE A 160 7.23 6.79 -8.60
C PHE A 160 8.38 7.06 -9.56
N SER A 161 8.09 7.10 -10.86
CA SER A 161 9.11 7.25 -11.90
C SER A 161 8.79 8.41 -12.85
N GLY A 162 9.82 8.94 -13.50
CA GLY A 162 9.67 10.05 -14.45
C GLY A 162 9.03 11.28 -13.80
N ASP A 163 7.87 11.70 -14.32
CA ASP A 163 7.15 12.89 -13.86
C ASP A 163 6.31 12.64 -12.60
N ASP A 164 6.12 11.37 -12.18
CA ASP A 164 5.33 11.06 -11.00
C ASP A 164 5.90 11.65 -9.72
N VAL A 165 7.23 11.81 -9.65
CA VAL A 165 7.90 12.40 -8.48
C VAL A 165 7.57 13.90 -8.29
N PHE A 166 7.09 14.57 -9.34
CA PHE A 166 6.69 15.98 -9.31
C PHE A 166 5.19 16.19 -9.07
N LYS A 167 4.40 15.12 -8.99
CA LYS A 167 3.00 15.21 -8.58
C LYS A 167 2.89 15.73 -7.15
N ASN A 168 1.91 16.60 -6.89
CA ASN A 168 1.59 17.00 -5.54
C ASN A 168 0.93 15.83 -4.79
N ILE A 169 1.19 15.74 -3.50
CA ILE A 169 0.67 14.65 -2.66
C ILE A 169 -0.86 14.62 -2.60
N ASP A 170 -1.50 15.78 -2.64
CA ASP A 170 -2.96 15.90 -2.68
C ASP A 170 -3.59 15.27 -3.93
N MET A 171 -2.84 15.22 -5.05
CA MET A 171 -3.26 14.61 -6.30
C MET A 171 -3.04 13.09 -6.38
N LEU A 172 -2.34 12.52 -5.40
CA LEU A 172 -2.08 11.08 -5.36
C LEU A 172 -3.34 10.28 -5.02
N SER A 173 -3.52 9.15 -5.66
CA SER A 173 -4.50 8.14 -5.27
C SER A 173 -4.17 7.56 -3.88
N GLY A 174 -5.16 6.93 -3.23
CA GLY A 174 -4.94 6.26 -1.94
C GLY A 174 -3.81 5.23 -1.99
N GLY A 175 -3.73 4.43 -3.05
CA GLY A 175 -2.67 3.44 -3.25
C GLY A 175 -1.28 4.07 -3.41
N GLU A 176 -1.18 5.20 -4.14
CA GLU A 176 0.08 5.95 -4.27
C GLU A 176 0.53 6.52 -2.93
N LYS A 177 -0.40 7.07 -2.13
CA LYS A 177 -0.09 7.56 -0.77
C LYS A 177 0.41 6.45 0.14
N VAL A 178 -0.19 5.27 0.07
CA VAL A 178 0.27 4.08 0.81
C VAL A 178 1.68 3.69 0.38
N ARG A 179 1.96 3.63 -0.93
CA ARG A 179 3.32 3.32 -1.44
C ARG A 179 4.35 4.34 -0.97
N LEU A 180 4.02 5.64 -0.98
CA LEU A 180 4.89 6.70 -0.49
C LEU A 180 5.18 6.54 1.02
N ALA A 181 4.15 6.29 1.82
CA ALA A 181 4.30 6.05 3.25
C ALA A 181 5.18 4.82 3.55
N LEU A 182 4.96 3.72 2.84
CA LEU A 182 5.80 2.52 2.96
C LEU A 182 7.25 2.77 2.51
N CYS A 183 7.45 3.52 1.43
CA CYS A 183 8.78 3.92 0.97
C CYS A 183 9.54 4.66 2.10
N LYS A 184 8.90 5.62 2.76
CA LYS A 184 9.47 6.36 3.88
C LYS A 184 9.77 5.48 5.09
N ILE A 185 8.83 4.59 5.47
CA ILE A 185 9.02 3.67 6.59
C ILE A 185 10.20 2.73 6.34
N LEU A 186 10.25 2.11 5.16
CA LEU A 186 11.29 1.14 4.83
C LEU A 186 12.67 1.78 4.62
N LYS A 187 12.73 3.05 4.21
CA LYS A 187 13.99 3.80 4.14
C LYS A 187 14.67 3.96 5.50
N ARG A 188 13.90 4.02 6.57
CA ARG A 188 14.43 4.07 7.96
C ARG A 188 14.99 2.72 8.42
N ARG A 189 14.81 1.65 7.62
CA ARG A 189 15.31 0.29 7.86
C ARG A 189 14.94 -0.28 9.25
N PRO A 190 13.64 -0.23 9.65
CA PRO A 190 13.21 -0.82 10.91
C PRO A 190 13.44 -2.34 10.91
N ASN A 191 13.46 -2.95 12.08
CA ASN A 191 13.56 -4.41 12.20
C ASN A 191 12.24 -5.06 12.65
N VAL A 192 11.24 -4.26 12.97
CA VAL A 192 9.85 -4.70 13.23
C VAL A 192 8.90 -3.80 12.45
N LEU A 193 8.01 -4.40 11.67
CA LEU A 193 6.95 -3.68 10.96
C LEU A 193 5.61 -3.94 11.67
N VAL A 194 4.92 -2.87 11.98
CA VAL A 194 3.55 -2.86 12.48
C VAL A 194 2.66 -2.21 11.43
N LEU A 195 1.73 -2.98 10.87
CA LEU A 195 0.91 -2.53 9.74
C LEU A 195 -0.56 -2.56 10.15
N ASP A 196 -1.22 -1.39 10.15
CA ASP A 196 -2.64 -1.24 10.45
C ASP A 196 -3.43 -1.12 9.14
N GLU A 197 -4.09 -2.21 8.73
CA GLU A 197 -4.91 -2.33 7.52
C GLU A 197 -4.22 -1.81 6.23
N PRO A 198 -2.97 -2.21 5.93
CA PRO A 198 -2.21 -1.66 4.81
C PRO A 198 -2.85 -1.94 3.45
N THR A 199 -3.68 -2.98 3.36
CA THR A 199 -4.25 -3.46 2.10
C THR A 199 -5.54 -2.76 1.68
N ASN A 200 -6.16 -1.94 2.54
CA ASN A 200 -7.46 -1.31 2.25
C ASN A 200 -7.44 -0.32 1.07
N HIS A 201 -6.27 0.24 0.76
CA HIS A 201 -6.09 1.20 -0.34
C HIS A 201 -5.10 0.73 -1.39
N MET A 202 -4.63 -0.52 -1.29
CA MET A 202 -3.71 -1.11 -2.27
C MET A 202 -4.45 -1.82 -3.38
N ASP A 203 -3.92 -1.73 -4.59
CA ASP A 203 -4.27 -2.60 -5.69
C ASP A 203 -3.80 -4.06 -5.44
N ILE A 204 -4.22 -4.98 -6.30
CA ILE A 204 -3.89 -6.41 -6.16
C ILE A 204 -2.38 -6.61 -6.14
N VAL A 205 -1.65 -5.86 -6.94
CA VAL A 205 -0.19 -5.93 -7.08
C VAL A 205 0.53 -5.47 -5.82
N GLY A 206 0.04 -4.40 -5.18
CA GLY A 206 0.59 -3.92 -3.91
C GLY A 206 0.36 -4.90 -2.75
N LYS A 207 -0.74 -5.64 -2.77
CA LYS A 207 -1.05 -6.68 -1.77
C LYS A 207 -0.06 -7.84 -1.82
N GLU A 208 0.20 -8.38 -3.01
CA GLU A 208 1.12 -9.50 -3.23
C GLU A 208 2.56 -9.18 -2.80
N THR A 209 2.93 -7.91 -2.75
CA THR A 209 4.30 -7.50 -2.37
C THR A 209 4.51 -7.45 -0.85
N LEU A 210 3.42 -7.31 -0.06
CA LEU A 210 3.49 -7.25 1.40
C LEU A 210 3.30 -8.63 2.07
N GLU A 211 2.81 -9.63 1.37
CA GLU A 211 2.66 -11.01 1.84
C GLU A 211 3.99 -11.79 1.74
#